data_a02a3fa2dd8928499a085f741249997d
#
_entry.id   a02a3fa2dd8928499a085f741249997d
#
_cell.length_a   1.000
_cell.length_b   1.000
_cell.length_c   1.000
_cell.angle_alpha   90.00
_cell.angle_beta   90.00
_cell.angle_gamma   90.00
#
_symmetry.space_group_name_H-M   'P 1'
#
loop_
_entity.id
_entity.type
_entity.pdbx_description
1 polymer ?
#
loop_
_entity_poly.entity_id
_entity_poly.type
_entity_poly.pdbx_seq_one_letter_code
_entity_poly.pdbx_strand_id
1 'polypeptide(L)'
;FRDLTKAAAEGNDRAKLALDLFAYGVKKYIGSYVAAMNGLDCLVFTAGIGENTWQVRKAVCEDMDFFGIKIDDKLNETKNDGSIREITAKGSKVRVLVIPTNEELVIARETKELVG
;
A
#
# COMPACT_ATOMS: atom_id res chain seq x y z
N PHE A 1 -0.83 -5.82 14.67
CA PHE A 1 -0.17 -4.67 14.04
C PHE A 1 -0.48 -3.34 14.70
N ARG A 2 -1.67 -3.21 15.24
CA ARG A 2 -2.06 -1.99 15.95
C ARG A 2 -1.16 -1.71 17.15
N ASP A 3 -0.91 -2.72 17.98
CA ASP A 3 -0.02 -2.61 19.13
C ASP A 3 1.42 -2.41 18.71
N LEU A 4 1.84 -3.06 17.64
CA LEU A 4 3.19 -2.96 17.09
C LEU A 4 3.45 -1.55 16.56
N THR A 5 2.48 -0.98 15.84
CA THR A 5 2.57 0.38 15.30
C THR A 5 2.65 1.40 16.43
N LYS A 6 1.83 1.24 17.46
CA LYS A 6 1.85 2.10 18.63
C LYS A 6 3.18 2.03 19.35
N ALA A 7 3.71 0.83 19.58
CA ALA A 7 5.00 0.63 20.24
C ALA A 7 6.14 1.28 19.44
N ALA A 8 6.12 1.15 18.12
CA ALA A 8 7.11 1.79 17.25
C ALA A 8 7.06 3.31 17.37
N ALA A 9 5.85 3.89 17.39
CA ALA A 9 5.65 5.32 17.53
C ALA A 9 6.13 5.84 18.89
N GLU A 10 6.10 5.00 19.92
CA GLU A 10 6.58 5.32 21.26
C GLU A 10 8.08 5.11 21.44
N GLY A 11 8.80 4.78 20.36
CA GLY A 11 10.25 4.62 20.39
C GLY A 11 10.78 3.22 20.64
N ASN A 12 9.92 2.20 20.54
CA ASN A 12 10.34 0.81 20.71
C ASN A 12 11.10 0.34 19.47
N ASP A 13 12.40 0.11 19.60
CA ASP A 13 13.27 -0.26 18.48
C ASP A 13 12.94 -1.61 17.87
N ARG A 14 12.51 -2.57 18.69
CA ARG A 14 12.10 -3.90 18.20
C ARG A 14 10.84 -3.81 17.37
N ALA A 15 9.89 -2.96 17.78
CA ALA A 15 8.66 -2.73 17.03
C ALA A 15 8.95 -2.08 15.68
N LYS A 16 9.85 -1.10 15.66
CA LYS A 16 10.29 -0.47 14.40
C LYS A 16 10.94 -1.49 13.48
N LEU A 17 11.84 -2.32 14.00
CA LEU A 17 12.50 -3.35 13.23
C LEU A 17 11.48 -4.35 12.65
N ALA A 18 10.50 -4.76 13.45
CA ALA A 18 9.45 -5.67 12.98
C ALA A 18 8.64 -5.08 11.83
N LEU A 19 8.28 -3.80 11.93
CA LEU A 19 7.58 -3.11 10.84
C LEU A 19 8.45 -3.00 9.58
N ASP A 20 9.72 -2.67 9.75
CA ASP A 20 10.66 -2.56 8.63
C ASP A 20 10.88 -3.90 7.94
N LEU A 21 11.01 -4.99 8.69
CA LEU A 21 11.15 -6.33 8.14
C LEU A 21 9.89 -6.76 7.40
N PHE A 22 8.72 -6.44 7.94
CA PHE A 22 7.46 -6.73 7.26
C PHE A 22 7.37 -5.97 5.93
N ALA A 23 7.65 -4.68 5.94
CA ALA A 23 7.61 -3.85 4.74
C ALA A 23 8.64 -4.33 3.71
N TYR A 24 9.82 -4.70 4.15
CA TYR A 24 10.87 -5.24 3.28
C TYR A 24 10.39 -6.52 2.58
N GLY A 25 9.76 -7.43 3.32
CA GLY A 25 9.19 -8.64 2.74
C GLY A 25 8.15 -8.36 1.67
N VAL A 26 7.26 -7.40 1.94
CA VAL A 26 6.24 -6.97 0.97
C VAL A 26 6.88 -6.37 -0.27
N LYS A 27 7.91 -5.52 -0.11
CA LYS A 27 8.65 -4.96 -1.23
C LYS A 27 9.25 -6.05 -2.13
N LYS A 28 9.82 -7.08 -1.52
CA LYS A 28 10.40 -8.20 -2.27
C LYS A 28 9.34 -8.92 -3.10
N TYR A 29 8.14 -9.14 -2.54
CA TYR A 29 7.05 -9.75 -3.29
C TYR A 29 6.59 -8.85 -4.45
N ILE A 30 6.46 -7.55 -4.21
CA ILE A 30 6.10 -6.60 -5.26
C ILE A 30 7.13 -6.65 -6.39
N GLY A 31 8.42 -6.61 -6.07
CA GLY A 31 9.48 -6.69 -7.06
C GLY A 31 9.43 -7.99 -7.86
N SER A 32 9.16 -9.11 -7.19
CA SER A 32 9.01 -10.40 -7.82
C SER A 32 7.85 -10.39 -8.84
N TYR A 33 6.69 -9.84 -8.46
CA TYR A 33 5.54 -9.77 -9.35
C TYR A 33 5.76 -8.80 -10.50
N VAL A 34 6.40 -7.66 -10.26
CA VAL A 34 6.75 -6.72 -11.33
C VAL A 34 7.62 -7.40 -12.37
N ALA A 35 8.61 -8.16 -11.93
CA ALA A 35 9.48 -8.92 -12.84
C ALA A 35 8.69 -9.96 -13.63
N ALA A 36 7.81 -10.71 -12.95
CA ALA A 36 7.01 -11.76 -13.59
C ALA A 36 6.00 -11.20 -14.58
N MET A 37 5.41 -10.04 -14.29
CA MET A 37 4.39 -9.39 -15.13
C MET A 37 4.97 -8.43 -16.17
N ASN A 38 6.26 -8.18 -16.12
CA ASN A 38 6.95 -7.20 -16.95
C ASN A 38 6.40 -5.77 -16.76
N GLY A 39 6.07 -5.45 -15.55
CA GLY A 39 5.59 -4.12 -15.20
C GLY A 39 4.47 -4.15 -14.17
N LEU A 40 3.96 -2.98 -13.83
CA LEU A 40 2.89 -2.81 -12.86
C LEU A 40 2.09 -1.56 -13.21
N ASP A 41 0.78 -1.69 -13.29
CA ASP A 41 -0.10 -0.55 -13.56
C ASP A 41 -0.77 -0.03 -12.28
N CYS A 42 -1.07 -0.93 -11.35
CA CYS A 42 -1.78 -0.58 -10.13
C CYS A 42 -1.30 -1.44 -8.96
N LEU A 43 -1.08 -0.80 -7.82
CA LEU A 43 -0.78 -1.46 -6.55
C LEU A 43 -1.97 -1.25 -5.61
N VAL A 44 -2.50 -2.34 -5.05
CA VAL A 44 -3.67 -2.27 -4.18
C VAL A 44 -3.30 -2.74 -2.78
N PHE A 45 -3.62 -1.90 -1.80
CA PHE A 45 -3.56 -2.26 -0.38
C PHE A 45 -4.97 -2.58 0.10
N THR A 46 -5.13 -3.74 0.73
CA THR A 46 -6.42 -4.20 1.20
C THR A 46 -6.25 -5.03 2.48
N ALA A 47 -7.37 -5.49 3.05
CA ALA A 47 -7.44 -6.20 4.31
C ALA A 47 -6.99 -5.32 5.50
N GLY A 48 -7.04 -5.86 6.71
CA GLY A 48 -6.84 -5.10 7.95
C GLY A 48 -5.58 -4.22 7.96
N ILE A 49 -4.42 -4.80 7.67
CA ILE A 49 -3.14 -4.08 7.69
C ILE A 49 -3.09 -3.07 6.54
N GLY A 50 -3.44 -3.49 5.33
CA GLY A 50 -3.39 -2.64 4.15
C GLY A 50 -4.34 -1.45 4.23
N GLU A 51 -5.52 -1.63 4.82
CA GLU A 51 -6.52 -0.57 4.97
C GLU A 51 -6.22 0.40 6.10
N ASN A 52 -5.70 -0.10 7.22
CA ASN A 52 -5.70 0.64 8.49
C ASN A 52 -4.32 1.09 8.97
N THR A 53 -3.24 0.68 8.30
CA THR A 53 -1.89 0.97 8.77
C THR A 53 -1.13 1.79 7.73
N TRP A 54 -1.31 3.11 7.77
CA TRP A 54 -0.67 4.02 6.82
C TRP A 54 0.87 3.93 6.91
N GLN A 55 1.41 3.64 8.09
CA GLN A 55 2.84 3.51 8.31
C GLN A 55 3.44 2.37 7.48
N VAL A 56 2.74 1.25 7.39
CA VAL A 56 3.16 0.11 6.57
C VAL A 56 3.10 0.48 5.09
N ARG A 57 2.01 1.12 4.64
CA ARG A 57 1.90 1.57 3.24
C ARG A 57 3.05 2.50 2.87
N LYS A 58 3.36 3.45 3.75
CA LYS A 58 4.48 4.36 3.54
C LYS A 58 5.80 3.62 3.43
N ALA A 59 6.09 2.73 4.37
CA ALA A 59 7.33 1.94 4.38
C ALA A 59 7.46 1.05 3.14
N VAL A 60 6.36 0.45 2.69
CA VAL A 60 6.34 -0.39 1.49
C VAL A 60 6.63 0.43 0.24
N CYS A 61 6.05 1.62 0.12
CA CYS A 61 6.18 2.45 -1.09
C CYS A 61 7.42 3.34 -1.08
N GLU A 62 8.14 3.42 0.04
CA GLU A 62 9.36 4.21 0.14
C GLU A 62 10.44 3.60 -0.75
N ASP A 63 11.16 4.45 -1.48
CA ASP A 63 12.23 4.03 -2.37
C ASP A 63 11.79 3.02 -3.45
N MET A 64 10.55 3.17 -3.93
CA MET A 64 10.00 2.35 -5.01
C MET A 64 9.83 3.12 -6.32
N ASP A 65 10.42 4.29 -6.43
CA ASP A 65 10.31 5.13 -7.62
C ASP A 65 10.96 4.49 -8.85
N PHE A 66 11.90 3.57 -8.69
CA PHE A 66 12.42 2.78 -9.81
C PHE A 66 11.30 2.06 -10.56
N PHE A 67 10.30 1.57 -9.82
CA PHE A 67 9.13 0.91 -10.43
C PHE A 67 8.02 1.89 -10.81
N GLY A 68 8.22 3.18 -10.58
CA GLY A 68 7.21 4.19 -10.87
C GLY A 68 6.16 4.35 -9.78
N ILE A 69 6.43 3.85 -8.57
CA ILE A 69 5.51 3.91 -7.44
C ILE A 69 5.86 5.10 -6.55
N LYS A 70 4.92 6.04 -6.41
CA LYS A 70 5.03 7.17 -5.48
C LYS A 70 3.68 7.43 -4.86
N ILE A 71 3.65 7.63 -3.55
CA ILE A 71 2.41 7.95 -2.84
C ILE A 71 2.44 9.36 -2.26
N ASP A 72 1.25 9.94 -2.12
CA ASP A 72 1.05 11.22 -1.47
C ASP A 72 0.88 10.96 0.03
N ASP A 73 1.75 11.54 0.86
CA ASP A 73 1.73 11.30 2.31
C ASP A 73 0.43 11.75 2.96
N LYS A 74 -0.13 12.87 2.53
CA LYS A 74 -1.40 13.38 3.09
C LYS A 74 -2.56 12.46 2.77
N LEU A 75 -2.63 11.99 1.52
CA LEU A 75 -3.67 11.06 1.10
C LEU A 75 -3.51 9.72 1.82
N ASN A 76 -2.27 9.27 1.99
CA ASN A 76 -1.98 8.01 2.67
C ASN A 76 -2.43 8.02 4.14
N GLU A 77 -2.34 9.17 4.81
CA GLU A 77 -2.69 9.31 6.22
C GLU A 77 -4.18 9.56 6.45
N THR A 78 -4.98 9.67 5.39
CA THR A 78 -6.42 9.85 5.50
C THR A 78 -7.06 8.65 6.19
N LYS A 79 -8.02 8.91 7.08
CA LYS A 79 -8.71 7.85 7.82
C LYS A 79 -9.49 6.92 6.90
N ASN A 80 -9.51 5.66 7.25
CA ASN A 80 -10.33 4.67 6.59
C ASN A 80 -11.81 4.94 6.90
N ASP A 81 -12.56 5.37 5.89
CA ASP A 81 -13.99 5.64 5.99
C ASP A 81 -14.84 4.57 5.29
N GLY A 82 -14.21 3.47 4.89
CA GLY A 82 -14.87 2.39 4.17
C GLY A 82 -14.97 2.59 2.67
N SER A 83 -14.49 3.72 2.15
CA SER A 83 -14.47 3.98 0.71
C SER A 83 -13.16 3.54 0.07
N ILE A 84 -13.17 3.39 -1.25
CA ILE A 84 -11.96 3.20 -2.05
C ILE A 84 -11.22 4.54 -2.08
N ARG A 85 -9.92 4.50 -1.76
CA ARG A 85 -9.08 5.71 -1.72
C ARG A 85 -7.90 5.55 -2.66
N GLU A 86 -7.63 6.56 -3.46
CA GLU A 86 -6.42 6.63 -4.25
C GLU A 86 -5.40 7.48 -3.50
N ILE A 87 -4.21 6.91 -3.26
CA ILE A 87 -3.12 7.60 -2.55
C ILE A 87 -1.93 7.89 -3.46
N THR A 88 -2.15 7.83 -4.75
CA THR A 88 -1.12 8.07 -5.78
C THR A 88 -0.61 9.50 -5.72
N ALA A 89 0.71 9.68 -5.68
CA ALA A 89 1.33 10.99 -5.79
C ALA A 89 1.34 11.47 -7.24
N LYS A 90 1.37 12.78 -7.41
CA LYS A 90 1.55 13.38 -8.72
C LYS A 90 2.90 12.92 -9.32
N GLY A 91 2.87 12.44 -10.53
CA GLY A 91 4.07 11.93 -11.21
C GLY A 91 4.33 10.45 -11.03
N SER A 92 3.52 9.75 -10.22
CA SER A 92 3.60 8.30 -10.11
C SER A 92 3.08 7.66 -11.41
N LYS A 93 3.81 6.71 -11.94
CA LYS A 93 3.37 5.94 -13.11
C LYS A 93 2.40 4.83 -12.72
N VAL A 94 2.53 4.32 -11.51
CA VAL A 94 1.69 3.28 -10.95
C VAL A 94 0.62 3.90 -10.09
N ARG A 95 -0.63 3.50 -10.27
CA ARG A 95 -1.71 3.92 -9.38
C ARG A 95 -1.63 3.12 -8.08
N VAL A 96 -1.83 3.79 -6.97
CA VAL A 96 -1.82 3.14 -5.66
C VAL A 96 -3.17 3.37 -5.00
N LEU A 97 -3.87 2.28 -4.70
CA LEU A 97 -5.23 2.31 -4.16
C LEU A 97 -5.27 1.60 -2.82
N VAL A 98 -6.13 2.09 -1.94
CA VAL A 98 -6.51 1.40 -0.69
C VAL A 98 -7.97 1.00 -0.84
N ILE A 99 -8.23 -0.30 -0.85
CA ILE A 99 -9.55 -0.84 -1.14
C ILE A 99 -10.04 -1.68 0.04
N PRO A 100 -11.21 -1.34 0.63
CA PRO A 100 -11.79 -2.13 1.70
C PRO A 100 -12.15 -3.54 1.24
N THR A 101 -11.90 -4.54 2.07
CA THR A 101 -12.18 -5.94 1.75
C THR A 101 -13.66 -6.21 1.49
N ASN A 102 -14.55 -5.41 2.05
CA ASN A 102 -15.99 -5.57 1.85
C ASN A 102 -16.47 -5.10 0.48
N GLU A 103 -15.58 -4.55 -0.35
CA GLU A 103 -15.87 -3.96 -1.65
C GLU A 103 -15.41 -4.83 -2.82
N GLU A 104 -15.31 -6.14 -2.63
CA GLU A 104 -14.83 -7.08 -3.65
C GLU A 104 -15.61 -6.97 -4.96
N LEU A 105 -16.92 -6.78 -4.87
CA LEU A 105 -17.75 -6.64 -6.06
C LEU A 105 -17.43 -5.36 -6.82
N VAL A 106 -17.17 -4.27 -6.11
CA VAL A 106 -16.80 -2.98 -6.70
C VAL A 106 -15.44 -3.08 -7.39
N ILE A 107 -14.48 -3.78 -6.75
CA ILE A 107 -13.17 -4.04 -7.34
C ILE A 107 -13.32 -4.75 -8.69
N ALA A 108 -14.13 -5.79 -8.74
CA ALA A 108 -14.34 -6.57 -9.96
C ALA A 108 -14.93 -5.71 -11.07
N ARG A 109 -15.87 -4.82 -10.75
CA ARG A 109 -16.47 -3.90 -11.72
C ARG A 109 -15.46 -2.88 -12.24
N GLU A 110 -14.69 -2.28 -11.37
CA GLU A 110 -13.70 -1.28 -11.76
C GLU A 110 -12.58 -1.90 -12.60
N THR A 111 -12.14 -3.10 -12.25
CA THR A 111 -11.16 -3.83 -13.04
C THR A 111 -11.68 -4.08 -14.46
N LYS A 112 -12.94 -4.47 -14.58
CA LYS A 112 -13.58 -4.67 -15.87
C LYS A 112 -13.63 -3.40 -16.71
N GLU A 113 -13.94 -2.26 -16.07
CA GLU A 113 -13.99 -0.97 -16.75
C GLU A 113 -12.61 -0.52 -17.23
N LEU A 114 -11.56 -0.78 -16.44
CA LEU A 114 -10.19 -0.41 -16.80
C LEU A 114 -9.62 -1.28 -17.92
N VAL A 115 -10.01 -2.52 -17.99
CA VAL A 115 -9.47 -3.51 -18.94
C VAL A 115 -10.36 -3.65 -20.16
N GLY A 116 -11.62 -3.44 -19.99
CA GLY A 116 -12.61 -3.66 -21.04
C GLY A 116 -13.05 -2.45 -21.74
#